data_b237324add5d65cc153ef4e607892f45
#
_entry.id   b237324add5d65cc153ef4e607892f45
#
_cell.length_a   1.000
_cell.length_b   1.000
_cell.length_c   1.000
_cell.angle_alpha   90.00
_cell.angle_beta   90.00
_cell.angle_gamma   90.00
#
_symmetry.space_group_name_H-M   'P 1'
#
loop_
_entity.id
_entity.type
_entity.pdbx_description
1 polymer ?
#
loop_
_entity_poly.entity_id
_entity_poly.type
_entity_poly.pdbx_seq_one_letter_code
_entity_poly.pdbx_strand_id
1 'polypeptide(L)'
;MLIDFECLTLEITRRCGMKCAHCMRGEPQDVQIDFDVIQTICKKVGCIDHLNITGGEPSLEPNALRYFLFYLKNYNCRIGSFFCATNAQRYSKEFADILTDFYHYCEHPECCMLTISVDQFHSEADPLALQEYRKLPFYNPINEKGNIPGSNILDEGRANDNGIGMFYI
;
A
#
# COMPACT_ATOMS: atom_id res chain seq x y z
N MET A 1 6.67 12.40 -24.72
CA MET A 1 7.08 10.99 -24.55
C MET A 1 6.47 10.53 -23.22
N LEU A 2 5.73 9.42 -23.22
CA LEU A 2 5.25 8.76 -21.99
C LEU A 2 6.35 7.85 -21.45
N ILE A 3 6.31 7.61 -20.16
CA ILE A 3 7.27 6.75 -19.44
C ILE A 3 6.50 5.50 -19.02
N ASP A 4 7.07 4.34 -19.25
CA ASP A 4 6.53 3.06 -18.75
C ASP A 4 7.40 2.57 -17.60
N PHE A 5 6.77 2.03 -16.57
CA PHE A 5 7.40 1.49 -15.37
C PHE A 5 7.09 0.00 -15.23
N GLU A 6 8.11 -0.81 -15.03
CA GLU A 6 7.94 -2.20 -14.59
C GLU A 6 7.33 -2.25 -13.17
N CYS A 7 7.79 -1.36 -12.29
CA CYS A 7 7.26 -1.23 -10.94
C CYS A 7 7.28 0.23 -10.50
N LEU A 8 6.14 0.72 -10.00
CA LEU A 8 6.02 2.02 -9.36
C LEU A 8 5.53 1.86 -7.93
N THR A 9 6.29 2.37 -6.97
CA THR A 9 5.84 2.46 -5.58
C THR A 9 5.30 3.86 -5.30
N LEU A 10 4.03 3.92 -4.93
CA LEU A 10 3.33 5.16 -4.60
C LEU A 10 3.06 5.23 -3.10
N GLU A 11 3.79 6.10 -2.40
CA GLU A 11 3.50 6.43 -1.00
C GLU A 11 2.40 7.50 -0.94
N ILE A 12 1.17 7.09 -0.61
CA ILE A 12 0.00 7.99 -0.66
C ILE A 12 -0.16 8.82 0.62
N THR A 13 0.40 8.36 1.74
CA THR A 13 0.33 9.06 3.02
C THR A 13 1.44 8.60 3.96
N ARG A 14 1.81 9.46 4.92
CA ARG A 14 2.62 9.10 6.08
C ARG A 14 1.80 9.00 7.37
N ARG A 15 0.49 9.22 7.29
CA ARG A 15 -0.43 9.00 8.41
C ARG A 15 -0.50 7.51 8.72
N CYS A 16 -0.42 7.17 10.00
CA CYS A 16 -0.58 5.81 10.49
C CYS A 16 -1.06 5.84 11.94
N GLY A 17 -1.98 4.95 12.29
CA GLY A 17 -2.42 4.75 13.67
C GLY A 17 -1.43 3.95 14.52
N MET A 18 -0.45 3.32 13.91
CA MET A 18 0.54 2.47 14.57
C MET A 18 1.92 3.13 14.70
N LYS A 19 2.69 2.63 15.68
CA LYS A 19 4.10 2.96 15.91
C LYS A 19 4.95 1.69 15.97
N CYS A 20 4.88 0.87 14.91
CA CYS A 20 5.59 -0.41 14.85
C CYS A 20 7.10 -0.23 14.98
N ALA A 21 7.75 -1.03 15.83
CA ALA A 21 9.18 -0.89 16.12
C ALA A 21 10.07 -1.11 14.89
N HIS A 22 9.61 -1.89 13.92
CA HIS A 22 10.32 -2.23 12.67
C HIS A 22 10.00 -1.28 11.50
N CYS A 23 9.22 -0.21 11.72
CA CYS A 23 8.74 0.65 10.63
C CYS A 23 9.88 1.37 9.92
N MET A 24 10.13 1.02 8.66
CA MET A 24 11.14 1.65 7.81
C MET A 24 10.84 3.12 7.48
N ARG A 25 9.59 3.58 7.69
CA ARG A 25 9.16 4.96 7.43
C ARG A 25 9.44 5.93 8.58
N GLY A 26 9.86 5.41 9.75
CA GLY A 26 10.05 6.22 10.96
C GLY A 26 8.73 6.57 11.66
N GLU A 27 8.66 7.75 12.29
CA GLU A 27 7.48 8.20 13.00
C GLU A 27 6.34 8.59 12.02
N PRO A 28 5.08 8.29 12.37
CA PRO A 28 3.93 8.76 11.60
C PRO A 28 3.93 10.29 11.47
N GLN A 29 3.58 10.77 10.30
CA GLN A 29 3.50 12.20 9.99
C GLN A 29 2.14 12.53 9.40
N ASP A 30 1.61 13.70 9.70
CA ASP A 30 0.34 14.19 9.13
C ASP A 30 0.56 14.76 7.72
N VAL A 31 0.95 13.88 6.80
CA VAL A 31 1.27 14.21 5.40
C VAL A 31 0.58 13.21 4.49
N GLN A 32 0.00 13.71 3.42
CA GLN A 32 -0.51 12.93 2.28
C GLN A 32 0.12 13.41 1.00
N ILE A 33 0.06 12.59 -0.03
CA ILE A 33 0.51 12.94 -1.37
C ILE A 33 -0.32 14.11 -1.91
N ASP A 34 0.36 15.08 -2.53
CA ASP A 34 -0.31 16.20 -3.20
C ASP A 34 -1.02 15.70 -4.47
N PHE A 35 -2.26 16.14 -4.69
CA PHE A 35 -3.05 15.76 -5.85
C PHE A 35 -2.47 16.29 -7.17
N ASP A 36 -1.75 17.42 -7.14
CA ASP A 36 -1.02 17.93 -8.30
C ASP A 36 0.16 17.02 -8.68
N VAL A 37 0.80 16.40 -7.69
CA VAL A 37 1.82 15.37 -7.91
C VAL A 37 1.20 14.15 -8.58
N ILE A 38 0.07 13.65 -8.06
CA ILE A 38 -0.67 12.53 -8.65
C ILE A 38 -1.01 12.83 -10.12
N GLN A 39 -1.59 14.00 -10.39
CA GLN A 39 -1.93 14.40 -11.76
C GLN A 39 -0.69 14.47 -12.66
N THR A 40 0.42 15.00 -12.13
CA THR A 40 1.67 15.14 -12.89
C THR A 40 2.25 13.78 -13.26
N ILE A 41 2.21 12.80 -12.35
CA ILE A 41 2.60 11.42 -12.61
C ILE A 41 1.75 10.85 -13.75
N CYS A 42 0.42 10.89 -13.61
CA CYS A 42 -0.49 10.32 -14.59
C CYS A 42 -0.38 10.95 -16.00
N LYS A 43 -0.03 12.24 -16.08
CA LYS A 43 0.23 12.93 -17.37
C LYS A 43 1.47 12.40 -18.12
N LYS A 44 2.42 11.83 -17.39
CA LYS A 44 3.73 11.42 -17.94
C LYS A 44 3.88 9.92 -18.09
N VAL A 45 3.00 9.13 -17.46
CA VAL A 45 3.07 7.68 -17.42
C VAL A 45 2.13 7.07 -18.46
N GLY A 46 2.64 6.13 -19.25
CA GLY A 46 1.87 5.35 -20.23
C GLY A 46 1.41 4.03 -19.66
N CYS A 47 2.30 3.33 -18.96
CA CYS A 47 2.03 2.04 -18.34
C CYS A 47 2.75 1.87 -17.00
N ILE A 48 2.12 1.17 -16.07
CA ILE A 48 2.71 0.67 -14.83
C ILE A 48 2.41 -0.82 -14.78
N ASP A 49 3.41 -1.69 -14.97
CA ASP A 49 3.17 -3.13 -14.97
C ASP A 49 2.80 -3.61 -13.56
N HIS A 50 3.47 -3.09 -12.52
CA HIS A 50 3.14 -3.39 -11.14
C HIS A 50 3.12 -2.13 -10.25
N LEU A 51 1.97 -1.82 -9.69
CA LEU A 51 1.76 -0.68 -8.79
C LEU A 51 1.81 -1.12 -7.33
N ASN A 52 2.82 -0.69 -6.58
CA ASN A 52 2.85 -0.83 -5.13
C ASN A 52 2.19 0.38 -4.46
N ILE A 53 1.01 0.18 -3.88
CA ILE A 53 0.32 1.18 -3.06
C ILE A 53 0.82 1.04 -1.62
N THR A 54 1.46 2.08 -1.12
CA THR A 54 2.07 2.07 0.21
C THR A 54 1.84 3.40 0.93
N GLY A 55 2.36 3.49 2.16
CA GLY A 55 2.27 4.69 2.97
C GLY A 55 2.61 4.39 4.42
N GLY A 56 2.11 5.22 5.33
CA GLY A 56 1.94 4.83 6.72
C GLY A 56 0.86 3.76 6.80
N GLU A 57 -0.41 4.18 6.64
CA GLU A 57 -1.55 3.27 6.49
C GLU A 57 -2.42 3.73 5.31
N PRO A 58 -2.42 3.02 4.18
CA PRO A 58 -3.13 3.44 2.98
C PRO A 58 -4.64 3.58 3.15
N SER A 59 -5.26 2.82 4.05
CA SER A 59 -6.70 2.87 4.30
C SER A 59 -7.18 4.19 4.90
N LEU A 60 -6.27 5.03 5.37
CA LEU A 60 -6.58 6.37 5.89
C LEU A 60 -6.77 7.42 4.79
N GLU A 61 -6.33 7.13 3.55
CA GLU A 61 -6.38 8.08 2.43
C GLU A 61 -7.04 7.52 1.17
N PRO A 62 -8.28 7.01 1.24
CA PRO A 62 -8.98 6.47 0.06
C PRO A 62 -9.21 7.53 -1.01
N ASN A 63 -9.28 8.81 -0.65
CA ASN A 63 -9.44 9.89 -1.61
C ASN A 63 -8.23 10.07 -2.52
N ALA A 64 -7.01 9.94 -2.01
CA ALA A 64 -5.81 9.98 -2.83
C ALA A 64 -5.83 8.88 -3.90
N LEU A 65 -6.28 7.68 -3.54
CA LEU A 65 -6.46 6.56 -4.47
C LEU A 65 -7.55 6.84 -5.51
N ARG A 66 -8.68 7.47 -5.12
CA ARG A 66 -9.74 7.87 -6.07
C ARG A 66 -9.22 8.87 -7.10
N TYR A 67 -8.48 9.88 -6.65
CA TYR A 67 -7.85 10.86 -7.55
C TYR A 67 -6.85 10.18 -8.49
N PHE A 68 -6.04 9.26 -7.96
CA PHE A 68 -5.08 8.54 -8.77
C PHE A 68 -5.78 7.72 -9.86
N LEU A 69 -6.76 6.90 -9.52
CA LEU A 69 -7.52 6.11 -10.49
C LEU A 69 -8.27 7.00 -11.51
N PHE A 70 -8.83 8.12 -11.05
CA PHE A 70 -9.46 9.08 -11.93
C PHE A 70 -8.51 9.63 -13.00
N TYR A 71 -7.30 10.03 -12.61
CA TYR A 71 -6.32 10.54 -13.55
C TYR A 71 -5.70 9.45 -14.44
N LEU A 72 -5.50 8.23 -13.92
CA LEU A 72 -5.08 7.10 -14.76
C LEU A 72 -6.06 6.87 -15.90
N LYS A 73 -7.36 6.85 -15.60
CA LYS A 73 -8.42 6.72 -16.61
C LYS A 73 -8.44 7.92 -17.61
N ASN A 74 -8.33 9.14 -17.10
CA ASN A 74 -8.35 10.34 -17.93
C ASN A 74 -7.17 10.45 -18.89
N TYR A 75 -6.00 9.96 -18.51
CA TYR A 75 -4.80 9.98 -19.34
C TYR A 75 -4.52 8.66 -20.05
N ASN A 76 -5.45 7.69 -19.96
CA ASN A 76 -5.31 6.35 -20.53
C ASN A 76 -4.03 5.63 -20.11
N CYS A 77 -3.59 5.84 -18.86
CA CYS A 77 -2.48 5.12 -18.26
C CYS A 77 -2.90 3.67 -17.96
N ARG A 78 -2.18 2.69 -18.46
CA ARG A 78 -2.45 1.27 -18.18
C ARG A 78 -1.81 0.85 -16.86
N ILE A 79 -2.46 -0.07 -16.15
CA ILE A 79 -1.91 -0.74 -14.97
C ILE A 79 -2.03 -2.24 -15.16
N GLY A 80 -0.92 -2.97 -15.05
CA GLY A 80 -0.90 -4.43 -15.11
C GLY A 80 -1.57 -5.02 -13.87
N SER A 81 -1.03 -4.74 -12.69
CA SER A 81 -1.54 -5.24 -11.40
C SER A 81 -1.20 -4.29 -10.26
N PHE A 82 -1.72 -4.55 -9.06
CA PHE A 82 -1.31 -3.82 -7.86
C PHE A 82 -1.01 -4.73 -6.67
N PHE A 83 -0.20 -4.21 -5.75
CA PHE A 83 0.00 -4.71 -4.41
C PHE A 83 -0.34 -3.61 -3.40
N CYS A 84 -1.02 -3.98 -2.32
CA CYS A 84 -1.26 -3.10 -1.19
C CYS A 84 -1.20 -3.88 0.13
N ALA A 85 -0.61 -3.29 1.16
CA ALA A 85 -0.63 -3.82 2.51
C ALA A 85 -1.39 -2.85 3.44
N THR A 86 -2.19 -3.40 4.36
CA THR A 86 -2.87 -2.64 5.41
C THR A 86 -2.62 -3.27 6.77
N ASN A 87 -2.57 -2.44 7.81
CA ASN A 87 -2.51 -2.92 9.20
C ASN A 87 -3.90 -3.32 9.75
N ALA A 88 -4.95 -3.05 9.01
CA ALA A 88 -6.34 -3.39 9.33
C ALA A 88 -6.78 -2.99 10.76
N GLN A 89 -6.23 -1.91 11.34
CA GLN A 89 -6.68 -1.40 12.65
C GLN A 89 -8.13 -0.94 12.65
N ARG A 90 -8.65 -0.62 11.48
CA ARG A 90 -10.03 -0.19 11.28
C ARG A 90 -10.49 -0.56 9.88
N TYR A 91 -11.71 -1.08 9.79
CA TYR A 91 -12.35 -1.29 8.49
C TYR A 91 -12.69 0.05 7.81
N SER A 92 -12.31 0.20 6.56
CA SER A 92 -12.72 1.30 5.69
C SER A 92 -13.39 0.74 4.44
N LYS A 93 -14.72 0.90 4.37
CA LYS A 93 -15.47 0.50 3.17
C LYS A 93 -15.00 1.27 1.94
N GLU A 94 -14.71 2.55 2.10
CA GLU A 94 -14.25 3.40 1.00
C GLU A 94 -12.92 2.95 0.43
N PHE A 95 -12.03 2.44 1.28
CA PHE A 95 -10.76 1.85 0.86
C PHE A 95 -10.96 0.52 0.14
N ALA A 96 -11.83 -0.35 0.64
CA ALA A 96 -12.18 -1.61 -0.01
C ALA A 96 -12.81 -1.38 -1.40
N ASP A 97 -13.74 -0.41 -1.49
CA ASP A 97 -14.41 -0.05 -2.74
C ASP A 97 -13.41 0.47 -3.78
N ILE A 98 -12.51 1.39 -3.40
CA ILE A 98 -11.54 1.93 -4.36
C ILE A 98 -10.50 0.90 -4.81
N LEU A 99 -10.05 -0.01 -3.94
CA LEU A 99 -9.19 -1.12 -4.36
C LEU A 99 -9.91 -2.08 -5.31
N THR A 100 -11.21 -2.29 -5.11
CA THR A 100 -12.05 -3.07 -6.03
C THR A 100 -12.14 -2.38 -7.40
N ASP A 101 -12.26 -1.05 -7.43
CA ASP A 101 -12.24 -0.29 -8.68
C ASP A 101 -10.88 -0.39 -9.40
N PHE A 102 -9.76 -0.40 -8.65
CA PHE A 102 -8.43 -0.69 -9.21
C PHE A 102 -8.33 -2.10 -9.76
N TYR A 103 -8.83 -3.10 -9.01
CA TYR A 103 -8.85 -4.49 -9.43
C TYR A 103 -9.54 -4.68 -10.79
N HIS A 104 -10.67 -4.02 -11.00
CA HIS A 104 -11.39 -4.04 -12.27
C HIS A 104 -10.73 -3.20 -13.38
N TYR A 105 -9.85 -2.28 -13.01
CA TYR A 105 -9.10 -1.46 -13.97
C TYR A 105 -7.81 -2.12 -14.44
N CYS A 106 -7.21 -3.00 -13.65
CA CYS A 106 -5.97 -3.68 -13.98
C CYS A 106 -6.13 -4.66 -15.14
N GLU A 107 -5.10 -4.75 -15.98
CA GLU A 107 -5.03 -5.70 -17.12
C GLU A 107 -4.88 -7.15 -16.64
N HIS A 108 -4.24 -7.36 -15.46
CA HIS A 108 -3.96 -8.66 -14.83
C HIS A 108 -4.54 -8.72 -13.42
N PRO A 109 -5.89 -8.73 -13.28
CA PRO A 109 -6.52 -8.73 -11.95
C PRO A 109 -6.14 -9.94 -11.09
N GLU A 110 -5.82 -11.09 -11.70
CA GLU A 110 -5.33 -12.28 -11.00
C GLU A 110 -3.99 -12.08 -10.28
N CYS A 111 -3.21 -11.04 -10.67
CA CYS A 111 -1.95 -10.65 -10.04
C CYS A 111 -2.14 -9.54 -8.99
N CYS A 112 -3.35 -9.01 -8.82
CA CYS A 112 -3.63 -8.00 -7.80
C CYS A 112 -3.63 -8.62 -6.41
N MET A 113 -3.12 -7.87 -5.43
CA MET A 113 -3.00 -8.39 -4.07
C MET A 113 -3.24 -7.31 -3.01
N LEU A 114 -4.11 -7.63 -2.05
CA LEU A 114 -4.21 -6.97 -0.75
C LEU A 114 -3.73 -7.94 0.33
N THR A 115 -2.83 -7.49 1.22
CA THR A 115 -2.41 -8.25 2.40
C THR A 115 -2.72 -7.50 3.69
N ILE A 116 -2.88 -8.24 4.78
CA ILE A 116 -3.02 -7.66 6.11
C ILE A 116 -1.74 -7.99 6.89
N SER A 117 -1.14 -6.98 7.50
CA SER A 117 0.05 -7.14 8.32
C SER A 117 -0.35 -7.62 9.72
N VAL A 118 -0.14 -8.91 10.00
CA VAL A 118 -0.38 -9.54 11.31
C VAL A 118 0.89 -10.27 11.73
N ASP A 119 1.69 -9.63 12.57
CA ASP A 119 2.96 -10.14 13.07
C ASP A 119 3.28 -9.57 14.46
N GLN A 120 4.46 -9.92 15.00
CA GLN A 120 4.88 -9.52 16.35
C GLN A 120 5.05 -8.01 16.56
N PHE A 121 5.08 -7.21 15.52
CA PHE A 121 5.28 -5.75 15.59
C PHE A 121 3.99 -4.95 15.41
N HIS A 122 2.95 -5.59 14.86
CA HIS A 122 1.66 -4.95 14.65
C HIS A 122 0.74 -5.19 15.85
N SER A 123 -0.03 -4.18 16.25
CA SER A 123 -1.12 -4.36 17.20
C SER A 123 -2.23 -5.22 16.57
N GLU A 124 -3.13 -5.73 17.41
CA GLU A 124 -4.26 -6.52 16.92
C GLU A 124 -5.08 -5.75 15.87
N ALA A 125 -5.38 -6.45 14.78
CA ALA A 125 -6.26 -5.91 13.74
C ALA A 125 -7.72 -5.94 14.22
N ASP A 126 -8.53 -5.01 13.69
CA ASP A 126 -9.97 -4.98 13.95
C ASP A 126 -10.64 -6.24 13.36
N PRO A 127 -11.42 -7.01 14.17
CA PRO A 127 -12.11 -8.20 13.69
C PRO A 127 -13.02 -7.96 12.47
N LEU A 128 -13.69 -6.80 12.41
CA LEU A 128 -14.52 -6.43 11.27
C LEU A 128 -13.64 -6.20 10.02
N ALA A 129 -12.51 -5.49 10.17
CA ALA A 129 -11.58 -5.28 9.06
C ALA A 129 -11.02 -6.59 8.52
N LEU A 130 -10.62 -7.52 9.42
CA LEU A 130 -10.19 -8.86 9.03
C LEU A 130 -11.28 -9.60 8.25
N GLN A 131 -12.52 -9.60 8.77
CA GLN A 131 -13.65 -10.27 8.14
C GLN A 131 -13.95 -9.71 6.75
N GLU A 132 -13.98 -8.40 6.60
CA GLU A 132 -14.41 -7.76 5.36
C GLU A 132 -13.30 -7.74 4.30
N TYR A 133 -12.05 -7.47 4.67
CA TYR A 133 -10.95 -7.48 3.70
C TYR A 133 -10.64 -8.89 3.17
N ARG A 134 -10.81 -9.94 4.00
CA ARG A 134 -10.63 -11.34 3.57
C ARG A 134 -11.65 -11.82 2.53
N LYS A 135 -12.77 -11.11 2.35
CA LYS A 135 -13.77 -11.42 1.30
C LYS A 135 -13.40 -10.85 -0.06
N LEU A 136 -12.42 -9.93 -0.14
CA LEU A 136 -12.03 -9.32 -1.40
C LEU A 136 -11.36 -10.35 -2.32
N PRO A 137 -11.68 -10.37 -3.64
CA PRO A 137 -11.18 -11.39 -4.55
C PRO A 137 -9.66 -11.38 -4.75
N PHE A 138 -9.00 -10.29 -4.37
CA PHE A 138 -7.56 -10.09 -4.44
C PHE A 138 -6.87 -10.15 -3.07
N TYR A 139 -7.57 -10.63 -2.03
CA TYR A 139 -6.96 -10.82 -0.73
C TYR A 139 -5.97 -12.00 -0.73
N ASN A 140 -4.81 -11.81 -0.09
CA ASN A 140 -3.77 -12.83 0.05
C ASN A 140 -3.21 -12.85 1.49
N PRO A 141 -3.21 -14.01 2.18
CA PRO A 141 -2.78 -14.12 3.58
C PRO A 141 -1.25 -14.18 3.77
N ILE A 142 -0.45 -13.78 2.79
CA ILE A 142 1.02 -13.95 2.84
C ILE A 142 1.66 -13.31 4.07
N ASN A 143 1.13 -12.18 4.54
CA ASN A 143 1.62 -11.43 5.69
C ASN A 143 0.94 -11.79 7.01
N GLU A 144 0.04 -12.79 7.03
CA GLU A 144 -0.61 -13.29 8.25
C GLU A 144 0.11 -14.51 8.85
N LYS A 145 1.38 -14.71 8.54
CA LYS A 145 2.11 -15.95 8.89
C LYS A 145 2.90 -15.89 10.21
N GLY A 146 2.60 -14.92 11.07
CA GLY A 146 3.23 -14.86 12.39
C GLY A 146 4.56 -14.09 12.39
N ASN A 147 5.55 -14.53 13.15
CA ASN A 147 6.78 -13.78 13.40
C ASN A 147 7.62 -13.58 12.14
N ILE A 148 7.96 -12.32 11.87
CA ILE A 148 8.93 -11.94 10.83
C ILE A 148 10.33 -12.17 11.40
N PRO A 149 11.19 -13.02 10.76
CA PRO A 149 12.58 -13.14 11.16
C PRO A 149 13.29 -11.78 11.09
N GLY A 150 14.16 -11.49 12.06
CA GLY A 150 14.94 -10.23 12.08
C GLY A 150 15.75 -10.01 10.79
N SER A 151 16.22 -11.10 10.15
CA SER A 151 16.89 -11.05 8.85
C SER A 151 16.08 -10.46 7.70
N ASN A 152 14.77 -10.33 7.86
CA ASN A 152 13.87 -9.77 6.84
C ASN A 152 13.46 -8.33 7.15
N ILE A 153 14.07 -7.69 8.14
CA ILE A 153 13.77 -6.31 8.55
C ILE A 153 14.89 -5.41 8.05
N LEU A 154 14.55 -4.45 7.19
CA LEU A 154 15.51 -3.45 6.73
C LEU A 154 15.95 -2.54 7.87
N ASP A 155 17.25 -2.21 7.92
CA ASP A 155 17.83 -1.32 8.92
C ASP A 155 17.59 0.16 8.55
N GLU A 156 16.31 0.54 8.50
CA GLU A 156 15.85 1.87 8.15
C GLU A 156 14.76 2.35 9.12
N GLY A 157 14.63 3.67 9.27
CA GLY A 157 13.63 4.30 10.13
C GLY A 157 13.71 3.78 11.56
N ARG A 158 12.57 3.41 12.16
CA ARG A 158 12.54 2.93 13.54
C ARG A 158 13.15 1.55 13.75
N ALA A 159 13.27 0.73 12.70
CA ALA A 159 14.02 -0.52 12.80
C ALA A 159 15.49 -0.23 13.11
N ASN A 160 16.11 0.75 12.47
CA ASN A 160 17.45 1.23 12.76
C ASN A 160 17.52 1.83 14.17
N ASP A 161 16.60 2.75 14.51
CA ASP A 161 16.57 3.42 15.82
C ASP A 161 16.45 2.43 16.99
N ASN A 162 15.75 1.30 16.79
CA ASN A 162 15.55 0.24 17.77
C ASN A 162 16.59 -0.89 17.69
N GLY A 163 17.51 -0.87 16.73
CA GLY A 163 18.54 -1.88 16.54
C GLY A 163 18.01 -3.27 16.20
N ILE A 164 16.87 -3.36 15.51
CA ILE A 164 16.23 -4.63 15.11
C ILE A 164 16.33 -4.91 13.63
N GLY A 165 16.80 -3.95 12.82
CA GLY A 165 17.03 -4.10 11.40
C GLY A 165 18.36 -4.77 11.08
N MET A 166 18.52 -5.28 9.85
CA MET A 166 19.77 -5.82 9.33
C MET A 166 20.14 -5.12 8.03
N PHE A 167 21.40 -4.76 7.89
CA PHE A 167 21.93 -4.31 6.61
C PHE A 167 22.09 -5.49 5.66
N TYR A 168 21.52 -5.39 4.47
CA TYR A 168 21.90 -6.27 3.37
C TYR A 168 23.13 -5.64 2.69
N ILE A 169 24.26 -6.34 2.77
CA ILE A 169 25.49 -6.01 2.02
C ILE A 169 25.41 -6.69 0.66
#